data_5f29613e831f6614c7b72caf17af6a33
#
_entry.id   5f29613e831f6614c7b72caf17af6a33
#
_cell.length_a   1.000
_cell.length_b   1.000
_cell.length_c   1.000
_cell.angle_alpha   90.00
_cell.angle_beta   90.00
_cell.angle_gamma   90.00
#
_symmetry.space_group_name_H-M   'P 1'
#
loop_
_entity.id
_entity.type
_entity.pdbx_description
1 polymer ?
#
loop_
_entity_poly.entity_id
_entity_poly.type
_entity_poly.pdbx_seq_one_letter_code
_entity_poly.pdbx_strand_id
1 'polypeptide(L)'
;MSTAQPTPGPWRVAPAWLYCGDDINVDAGTTGYIATCGKLGDETAAANARLIASAPDLLAALIGVVRIADRETDEFDAARAAIAKAQSCE
;
A
#
# COMPACT_ATOMS: atom_id res chain seq x y z
N MET A 1 -24.00 1.99 1.19
CA MET A 1 -22.79 2.38 0.48
C MET A 1 -21.66 2.59 1.47
N SER A 2 -20.51 2.01 1.18
CA SER A 2 -19.39 2.08 2.11
C SER A 2 -18.67 3.41 2.02
N THR A 3 -18.37 4.00 3.18
CA THR A 3 -17.54 5.19 3.25
C THR A 3 -16.18 4.88 3.88
N ALA A 4 -15.86 3.59 3.96
CA ALA A 4 -14.62 3.16 4.59
C ALA A 4 -13.41 3.71 3.86
N GLN A 5 -12.44 4.16 4.60
CA GLN A 5 -11.19 4.66 4.09
C GLN A 5 -10.08 3.65 4.40
N PRO A 6 -9.03 3.60 3.58
CA PRO A 6 -7.88 2.78 3.93
C PRO A 6 -7.30 3.20 5.28
N THR A 7 -6.69 2.25 5.96
CA THR A 7 -5.98 2.56 7.20
C THR A 7 -4.90 3.61 6.90
N PRO A 8 -4.83 4.69 7.68
CA PRO A 8 -3.81 5.70 7.43
C PRO A 8 -2.40 5.13 7.56
N GLY A 9 -1.50 5.65 6.73
CA GLY A 9 -0.09 5.33 6.85
C GLY A 9 0.56 6.05 8.02
N PRO A 10 1.81 5.79 8.24
CA PRO A 10 2.66 4.91 7.44
C PRO A 10 2.39 3.43 7.69
N TRP A 11 2.58 2.63 6.67
CA TRP A 11 2.57 1.17 6.79
C TRP A 11 4.02 0.68 6.77
N ARG A 12 4.26 -0.48 7.38
CA ARG A 12 5.61 -1.03 7.45
C ARG A 12 5.57 -2.54 7.33
N VAL A 13 6.69 -3.12 6.93
CA VAL A 13 6.86 -4.57 7.07
C VAL A 13 7.12 -4.82 8.56
N ALA A 14 6.26 -5.62 9.18
CA ALA A 14 6.32 -5.84 10.61
C ALA A 14 7.60 -6.60 10.98
N PRO A 15 8.20 -6.30 12.14
CA PRO A 15 9.32 -7.09 12.62
C PRO A 15 8.91 -8.54 12.84
N ALA A 16 9.82 -9.47 12.55
CA ALA A 16 9.52 -10.90 12.66
C ALA A 16 9.11 -11.32 14.07
N TRP A 17 9.57 -10.60 15.08
CA TRP A 17 9.28 -10.95 16.48
C TRP A 17 7.91 -10.48 16.95
N LEU A 18 7.25 -9.62 16.17
CA LEU A 18 6.02 -8.95 16.65
C LEU A 18 4.80 -9.88 16.63
N TYR A 19 4.70 -10.70 15.62
CA TYR A 19 3.57 -11.63 15.49
C TYR A 19 4.05 -13.06 15.64
N CYS A 20 3.19 -13.90 16.17
CA CYS A 20 3.50 -15.33 16.27
C CYS A 20 3.48 -15.96 14.88
N GLY A 21 4.38 -16.92 14.67
CA GLY A 21 4.44 -17.62 13.39
C GLY A 21 5.57 -17.13 12.51
N ASP A 22 5.59 -17.64 11.30
CA ASP A 22 6.67 -17.36 10.36
C ASP A 22 6.17 -16.63 9.11
N ASP A 23 5.07 -15.89 9.23
CA ASP A 23 4.51 -15.11 8.14
C ASP A 23 5.13 -13.72 8.09
N ILE A 24 5.20 -13.17 6.88
CA ILE A 24 5.61 -11.78 6.66
C ILE A 24 4.35 -10.93 6.64
N ASN A 25 4.26 -9.99 7.56
CA ASN A 25 3.09 -9.13 7.72
C ASN A 25 3.42 -7.67 7.46
N VAL A 26 2.43 -6.93 6.97
CA VAL A 26 2.48 -5.48 6.85
C VAL A 26 1.50 -4.91 7.87
N ASP A 27 1.93 -3.95 8.68
CA ASP A 27 1.05 -3.33 9.66
C ASP A 27 1.19 -1.80 9.63
N ALA A 28 0.28 -1.15 10.34
CA ALA A 28 0.28 0.30 10.49
C ALA A 28 0.72 0.73 11.90
N GLY A 29 1.31 -0.17 12.63
CA GLY A 29 1.96 0.11 13.90
C GLY A 29 1.19 -0.26 15.16
N THR A 30 -0.12 -0.11 15.20
CA THR A 30 -0.83 -0.23 16.47
C THR A 30 -1.93 -1.28 16.53
N THR A 31 -2.54 -1.65 15.43
CA THR A 31 -3.73 -2.50 15.48
C THR A 31 -3.65 -3.57 14.42
N GLY A 32 -3.16 -4.72 14.75
CA GLY A 32 -3.15 -5.82 13.82
C GLY A 32 -2.43 -5.50 12.50
N TYR A 33 -2.42 -6.44 11.62
CA TYR A 33 -1.72 -6.28 10.35
C TYR A 33 -2.70 -5.92 9.23
N ILE A 34 -2.15 -5.24 8.22
CA ILE A 34 -2.89 -4.87 7.00
C ILE A 34 -2.95 -6.07 6.06
N ALA A 35 -1.84 -6.80 5.94
CA ALA A 35 -1.73 -7.90 5.00
C ALA A 35 -0.72 -8.91 5.48
N THR A 36 -0.94 -10.16 5.07
CA THR A 36 0.03 -11.25 5.25
C THR A 36 0.47 -11.66 3.85
N CYS A 37 1.79 -11.63 3.62
CA CYS A 37 2.34 -11.75 2.27
C CYS A 37 2.97 -13.09 1.97
N GLY A 38 3.19 -13.93 2.95
CA GLY A 38 3.83 -15.22 2.78
C GLY A 38 4.77 -15.53 3.92
N LYS A 39 5.63 -16.50 3.70
CA LYS A 39 6.48 -17.03 4.75
C LYS A 39 7.82 -16.32 4.81
N LEU A 40 8.37 -16.24 6.01
CA LEU A 40 9.74 -15.78 6.20
C LEU A 40 10.69 -16.65 5.36
N GLY A 41 11.66 -15.99 4.73
CA GLY A 41 12.61 -16.66 3.86
C GLY A 41 12.20 -16.66 2.39
N ASP A 42 10.96 -16.34 2.08
CA ASP A 42 10.50 -16.21 0.69
C ASP A 42 10.83 -14.81 0.21
N GLU A 43 11.77 -14.68 -0.70
CA GLU A 43 12.21 -13.37 -1.20
C GLU A 43 11.11 -12.64 -1.97
N THR A 44 10.28 -13.36 -2.70
CA THR A 44 9.17 -12.76 -3.42
C THR A 44 8.13 -12.21 -2.44
N ALA A 45 7.83 -12.96 -1.41
CA ALA A 45 6.89 -12.48 -0.38
C ALA A 45 7.44 -11.25 0.33
N ALA A 46 8.74 -11.22 0.60
CA ALA A 46 9.37 -10.05 1.22
C ALA A 46 9.29 -8.83 0.31
N ALA A 47 9.51 -9.02 -0.99
CA ALA A 47 9.40 -7.93 -1.97
C ALA A 47 7.97 -7.43 -2.06
N ASN A 48 6.99 -8.32 -2.05
CA ASN A 48 5.58 -7.95 -2.05
C ASN A 48 5.22 -7.15 -0.81
N ALA A 49 5.72 -7.56 0.34
CA ALA A 49 5.48 -6.86 1.60
C ALA A 49 6.02 -5.43 1.56
N ARG A 50 7.23 -5.25 1.00
CA ARG A 50 7.80 -3.91 0.86
C ARG A 50 6.96 -3.02 -0.05
N LEU A 51 6.46 -3.58 -1.15
CA LEU A 51 5.61 -2.84 -2.07
C LEU A 51 4.30 -2.44 -1.40
N ILE A 52 3.67 -3.37 -0.70
CA ILE A 52 2.41 -3.09 0.01
C ILE A 52 2.65 -2.04 1.09
N ALA A 53 3.74 -2.15 1.84
CA ALA A 53 4.07 -1.19 2.90
C ALA A 53 4.31 0.22 2.34
N SER A 54 4.73 0.32 1.07
CA SER A 54 4.96 1.61 0.41
C SER A 54 3.69 2.21 -0.18
N ALA A 55 2.57 1.48 -0.18
CA ALA A 55 1.37 1.92 -0.90
C ALA A 55 0.85 3.29 -0.46
N PRO A 56 0.75 3.62 0.84
CA PRO A 56 0.27 4.96 1.21
C PRO A 56 1.16 6.07 0.67
N ASP A 57 2.48 5.89 0.74
CA ASP A 57 3.42 6.89 0.25
C ASP A 57 3.37 7.01 -1.27
N LEU A 58 3.26 5.87 -1.97
CA LEU A 58 3.16 5.88 -3.42
C LEU A 58 1.88 6.58 -3.89
N LEU A 59 0.77 6.31 -3.23
CA LEU A 59 -0.50 6.94 -3.56
C LEU A 59 -0.43 8.44 -3.34
N ALA A 60 0.09 8.88 -2.21
CA ALA A 60 0.21 10.30 -1.90
C ALA A 60 1.11 11.01 -2.90
N ALA A 61 2.24 10.39 -3.25
CA ALA A 61 3.17 10.97 -4.21
C ALA A 61 2.54 11.08 -5.59
N LEU A 62 1.81 10.05 -6.01
CA LEU A 62 1.17 10.05 -7.33
C LEU A 62 0.06 11.12 -7.41
N ILE A 63 -0.75 11.23 -6.37
CA ILE A 63 -1.76 12.29 -6.30
C ILE A 63 -1.11 13.66 -6.41
N GLY A 64 -0.01 13.86 -5.70
CA GLY A 64 0.71 15.12 -5.73
C GLY A 64 1.25 15.47 -7.11
N VAL A 65 1.84 14.49 -7.79
CA VAL A 65 2.38 14.70 -9.14
C VAL A 65 1.28 15.03 -10.13
N VAL A 66 0.18 14.29 -10.11
CA VAL A 66 -0.95 14.51 -11.03
C VAL A 66 -1.57 15.88 -10.80
N ARG A 67 -1.69 16.29 -9.54
CA ARG A 67 -2.29 17.57 -9.20
C ARG A 67 -1.44 18.75 -9.68
N ILE A 68 -0.12 18.63 -9.61
CA ILE A 68 0.78 19.72 -10.00
C ILE A 68 0.98 19.76 -11.51
N ALA A 69 1.19 18.63 -12.13
CA ALA A 69 1.56 18.56 -13.54
C ALA A 69 0.38 18.81 -14.48
N ASP A 70 -0.76 18.24 -14.18
CA ASP A 70 -2.02 18.44 -14.92
C ASP A 70 -1.85 18.32 -16.43
N ARG A 71 -1.28 17.20 -16.87
CA ARG A 71 -1.07 16.97 -18.30
C ARG A 71 -2.03 15.94 -18.85
N GLU A 72 -2.30 16.05 -20.15
CA GLU A 72 -3.19 15.12 -20.87
C GLU A 72 -2.37 14.15 -21.71
N THR A 73 -1.68 13.24 -21.03
CA THR A 73 -0.90 12.19 -21.69
C THR A 73 -1.39 10.84 -21.21
N ASP A 74 -1.03 9.78 -21.96
CA ASP A 74 -1.41 8.43 -21.59
C ASP A 74 -0.90 8.08 -20.21
N GLU A 75 0.30 8.54 -19.85
CA GLU A 75 0.89 8.29 -18.54
C GLU A 75 0.06 8.94 -17.43
N PHE A 76 -0.41 10.17 -17.64
CA PHE A 76 -1.24 10.84 -16.65
C PHE A 76 -2.65 10.25 -16.59
N ASP A 77 -3.19 9.80 -17.71
CA ASP A 77 -4.46 9.09 -17.71
C ASP A 77 -4.36 7.79 -16.92
N ALA A 78 -3.28 7.05 -17.11
CA ALA A 78 -3.03 5.83 -16.37
C ALA A 78 -2.88 6.12 -14.88
N ALA A 79 -2.20 7.22 -14.53
CA ALA A 79 -2.02 7.62 -13.13
C ALA A 79 -3.37 7.95 -12.48
N ARG A 80 -4.21 8.71 -13.18
CA ARG A 80 -5.55 9.04 -12.68
C ARG A 80 -6.39 7.79 -12.47
N ALA A 81 -6.30 6.84 -13.41
CA ALA A 81 -7.03 5.59 -13.28
C ALA A 81 -6.53 4.77 -12.09
N ALA A 82 -5.22 4.75 -11.87
CA ALA A 82 -4.64 4.03 -10.74
C ALA A 82 -5.07 4.64 -9.41
N ILE A 83 -5.11 5.97 -9.32
CA ILE A 83 -5.57 6.67 -8.12
C ILE A 83 -7.03 6.33 -7.86
N ALA A 84 -7.87 6.41 -8.89
CA ALA A 84 -9.29 6.11 -8.76
C ALA A 84 -9.51 4.68 -8.27
N LYS A 85 -8.75 3.74 -8.81
CA LYS A 85 -8.84 2.34 -8.39
C LYS A 85 -8.44 2.17 -6.94
N ALA A 86 -7.37 2.86 -6.52
CA ALA A 86 -6.89 2.76 -5.14
C ALA A 86 -7.87 3.36 -4.14
N GLN A 87 -8.63 4.36 -4.55
CA GLN A 87 -9.57 5.05 -3.68
C GLN A 87 -11.00 4.54 -3.80
N SER A 88 -11.22 3.58 -4.66
CA SER A 88 -12.55 2.98 -4.83
C SER A 88 -12.96 2.20 -3.59
N CYS A 89 -14.22 2.30 -3.23
CA CYS A 89 -14.78 1.58 -2.08
C CYS A 89 -15.47 0.28 -2.49
N GLU A 90 -15.36 -0.12 -3.72
CA GLU A 90 -16.01 -1.33 -4.20
C GLU A 90 -15.28 -2.60 -3.83
#